data_27fdae63344713cedafbc9ac156e8d7b
#
_entry.id   27fdae63344713cedafbc9ac156e8d7b
#
_cell.length_a   1.000
_cell.length_b   1.000
_cell.length_c   1.000
_cell.angle_alpha   90.00
_cell.angle_beta   90.00
_cell.angle_gamma   90.00
#
_symmetry.space_group_name_H-M   'P 1'
#
loop_
_entity.id
_entity.type
_entity.pdbx_description
1 polymer ?
#
loop_
_entity_poly.entity_id
_entity_poly.type
_entity_poly.pdbx_seq_one_letter_code
_entity_poly.pdbx_strand_id
1 'polypeptide(L)'
;MNIRKDSGPLKWTLIGISVLFLFVMLILPLSYVMYTAFSKGIKVFLAAVTDKYALHSIKLTIEVSLIAVVCNTFFGIFASWLITKFQFKGKKVISTLIDLPLTVSPIIAGLIYVLTFGRQSFIYPYLKAMGIRIIFAVPGIVLATIFVTFPFISRELIPVLTSQGTDEEEAAAL
;
A
#
# COMPACT_ATOMS: atom_id res chain seq x y z
N MET A 1 -7.21 -22.60 29.68
CA MET A 1 -6.79 -21.21 29.93
C MET A 1 -8.06 -20.41 30.21
N ASN A 2 -8.36 -20.18 31.53
CA ASN A 2 -9.57 -19.46 31.92
C ASN A 2 -9.44 -18.00 31.52
N ILE A 3 -10.15 -17.61 30.48
CA ILE A 3 -10.33 -16.20 30.12
C ILE A 3 -11.22 -15.61 31.23
N ARG A 4 -10.61 -14.89 32.16
CA ARG A 4 -11.32 -14.11 33.20
C ARG A 4 -12.29 -13.18 32.47
N LYS A 5 -13.55 -13.42 32.72
CA LYS A 5 -14.67 -12.58 32.27
C LYS A 5 -14.71 -11.33 33.16
N ASP A 6 -13.66 -10.51 33.06
CA ASP A 6 -13.57 -9.22 33.77
C ASP A 6 -14.49 -8.23 33.09
N SER A 7 -15.77 -8.32 33.42
CA SER A 7 -16.80 -7.33 33.08
C SER A 7 -16.87 -6.22 34.14
N GLY A 8 -15.75 -5.82 34.68
CA GLY A 8 -15.68 -4.76 35.67
C GLY A 8 -15.85 -3.35 35.09
N PRO A 9 -16.25 -2.36 35.89
CA PRO A 9 -16.41 -0.97 35.44
C PRO A 9 -15.13 -0.40 34.79
N LEU A 10 -13.95 -0.87 35.21
CA LEU A 10 -12.65 -0.50 34.65
C LEU A 10 -12.54 -0.84 33.14
N LYS A 11 -13.10 -1.95 32.69
CA LYS A 11 -13.11 -2.33 31.26
C LYS A 11 -13.89 -1.30 30.44
N TRP A 12 -15.06 -0.93 30.90
CA TRP A 12 -15.90 0.04 30.20
C TRP A 12 -15.32 1.45 30.19
N THR A 13 -14.66 1.85 31.28
CA THR A 13 -13.94 3.15 31.33
C THR A 13 -12.75 3.16 30.36
N LEU A 14 -11.93 2.08 30.30
CA LEU A 14 -10.82 1.99 29.36
C LEU A 14 -11.31 1.97 27.91
N ILE A 15 -12.37 1.23 27.59
CA ILE A 15 -12.98 1.24 26.25
C ILE A 15 -13.49 2.65 25.93
N GLY A 16 -14.20 3.30 26.85
CA GLY A 16 -14.72 4.65 26.66
C GLY A 16 -13.63 5.68 26.37
N ILE A 17 -12.53 5.65 27.13
CA ILE A 17 -11.36 6.53 26.93
C ILE A 17 -10.72 6.25 25.56
N SER A 18 -10.53 4.98 25.20
CA SER A 18 -9.93 4.59 23.92
C SER A 18 -10.79 5.03 22.73
N VAL A 19 -12.09 4.79 22.82
CA VAL A 19 -13.04 5.22 21.77
C VAL A 19 -13.10 6.74 21.66
N LEU A 20 -13.13 7.44 22.80
CA LEU A 20 -13.13 8.91 22.81
C LEU A 20 -11.84 9.46 22.18
N PHE A 21 -10.69 8.89 22.54
CA PHE A 21 -9.40 9.28 21.98
C PHE A 21 -9.36 9.08 20.46
N LEU A 22 -9.78 7.90 19.98
CA LEU A 22 -9.83 7.61 18.55
C LEU A 22 -10.83 8.55 17.84
N PHE A 23 -11.99 8.79 18.45
CA PHE A 23 -13.01 9.69 17.89
C PHE A 23 -12.45 11.11 17.73
N VAL A 24 -11.83 11.65 18.78
CA VAL A 24 -11.22 12.99 18.74
C VAL A 24 -10.09 13.04 17.71
N MET A 25 -9.20 12.05 17.69
CA MET A 25 -8.06 11.99 16.77
C MET A 25 -8.48 11.87 15.29
N LEU A 26 -9.59 11.21 14.99
CA LEU A 26 -10.09 11.04 13.63
C LEU A 26 -11.05 12.15 13.22
N ILE A 27 -12.04 12.45 14.08
CA ILE A 27 -13.12 13.35 13.71
C ILE A 27 -12.70 14.82 13.76
N LEU A 28 -11.86 15.22 14.71
CA LEU A 28 -11.43 16.61 14.84
C LEU A 28 -10.64 17.10 13.61
N PRO A 29 -9.58 16.40 13.14
CA PRO A 29 -8.88 16.81 11.92
C PRO A 29 -9.80 16.79 10.68
N LEU A 30 -10.64 15.76 10.55
CA LEU A 30 -11.59 15.66 9.44
C LEU A 30 -12.57 16.82 9.43
N SER A 31 -13.16 17.14 10.58
CA SER A 31 -14.09 18.26 10.74
C SER A 31 -13.42 19.60 10.42
N TYR A 32 -12.17 19.78 10.84
CA TYR A 32 -11.40 20.98 10.54
C TYR A 32 -11.14 21.12 9.03
N VAL A 33 -10.75 20.05 8.36
CA VAL A 33 -10.56 20.04 6.90
C VAL A 33 -11.86 20.37 6.18
N MET A 34 -12.97 19.73 6.58
CA MET A 34 -14.29 19.99 5.99
C MET A 34 -14.72 21.45 6.22
N TYR A 35 -14.60 21.95 7.45
CA TYR A 35 -14.91 23.34 7.77
C TYR A 35 -14.09 24.30 6.90
N THR A 36 -12.78 24.08 6.80
CA THR A 36 -11.89 24.95 6.01
C THR A 36 -12.22 24.87 4.52
N ALA A 37 -12.51 23.68 4.00
CA ALA A 37 -12.87 23.46 2.61
C ALA A 37 -14.12 24.26 2.19
N PHE A 38 -15.12 24.34 3.08
CA PHE A 38 -16.38 25.02 2.80
C PHE A 38 -16.46 26.46 3.35
N SER A 39 -15.47 26.91 4.12
CA SER A 39 -15.47 28.24 4.78
C SER A 39 -15.59 29.40 3.79
N LYS A 40 -15.08 29.25 2.57
CA LYS A 40 -15.16 30.26 1.50
C LYS A 40 -16.39 30.09 0.59
N GLY A 41 -17.27 29.16 0.94
CA GLY A 41 -18.48 28.83 0.20
C GLY A 41 -18.32 27.75 -0.83
N ILE A 42 -19.44 27.07 -1.14
CA ILE A 42 -19.48 25.90 -2.02
C ILE A 42 -19.01 26.21 -3.45
N LYS A 43 -19.23 27.43 -3.95
CA LYS A 43 -18.78 27.83 -5.29
C LYS A 43 -17.26 27.85 -5.41
N VAL A 44 -16.57 28.33 -4.39
CA VAL A 44 -15.10 28.37 -4.35
C VAL A 44 -14.54 26.96 -4.23
N PHE A 45 -15.16 26.11 -3.41
CA PHE A 45 -14.80 24.70 -3.31
C PHE A 45 -14.93 23.97 -4.65
N LEU A 46 -16.08 24.11 -5.33
CA LEU A 46 -16.30 23.50 -6.64
C LEU A 46 -15.31 24.00 -7.69
N ALA A 47 -15.05 25.31 -7.71
CA ALA A 47 -14.04 25.88 -8.62
C ALA A 47 -12.65 25.30 -8.37
N ALA A 48 -12.26 25.10 -7.12
CA ALA A 48 -10.97 24.50 -6.75
C ALA A 48 -10.87 23.04 -7.17
N VAL A 49 -11.93 22.23 -6.99
CA VAL A 49 -11.96 20.81 -7.38
C VAL A 49 -12.00 20.63 -8.90
N THR A 50 -12.66 21.54 -9.63
CA THR A 50 -12.75 21.51 -11.09
C THR A 50 -11.59 22.23 -11.78
N ASP A 51 -10.64 22.76 -11.01
CA ASP A 51 -9.43 23.35 -11.57
C ASP A 51 -8.63 22.32 -12.40
N LYS A 52 -8.02 22.79 -13.48
CA LYS A 52 -7.26 21.93 -14.41
C LYS A 52 -6.18 21.09 -13.72
N TYR A 53 -5.48 21.68 -12.75
CA TYR A 53 -4.43 20.97 -12.02
C TYR A 53 -5.01 19.94 -11.05
N ALA A 54 -6.12 20.26 -10.38
CA ALA A 54 -6.82 19.34 -9.48
C ALA A 54 -7.36 18.13 -10.26
N LEU A 55 -8.03 18.36 -11.37
CA LEU A 55 -8.54 17.28 -12.23
C LEU A 55 -7.44 16.42 -12.80
N HIS A 56 -6.31 17.03 -13.22
CA HIS A 56 -5.15 16.27 -13.70
C HIS A 56 -4.56 15.39 -12.58
N SER A 57 -4.45 15.90 -11.36
CA SER A 57 -3.95 15.14 -10.21
C SER A 57 -4.88 13.99 -9.82
N ILE A 58 -6.20 14.23 -9.84
CA ILE A 58 -7.20 13.18 -9.60
C ILE A 58 -7.10 12.08 -10.65
N LYS A 59 -7.05 12.45 -11.94
CA LYS A 59 -6.90 11.50 -13.04
C LYS A 59 -5.63 10.68 -12.88
N LEU A 60 -4.49 11.33 -12.64
CA LEU A 60 -3.21 10.68 -12.43
C LEU A 60 -3.25 9.70 -11.25
N THR A 61 -3.87 10.08 -10.14
CA THR A 61 -4.02 9.21 -8.97
C THR A 61 -4.82 7.96 -9.31
N ILE A 62 -5.93 8.10 -10.04
CA ILE A 62 -6.76 6.97 -10.47
C ILE A 62 -5.97 6.05 -11.41
N GLU A 63 -5.29 6.59 -12.42
CA GLU A 63 -4.48 5.82 -13.36
C GLU A 63 -3.37 5.04 -12.65
N VAL A 64 -2.60 5.69 -11.80
CA VAL A 64 -1.52 5.06 -11.02
C VAL A 64 -2.06 3.99 -10.10
N SER A 65 -3.16 4.26 -9.40
CA SER A 65 -3.79 3.31 -8.48
C SER A 65 -4.30 2.07 -9.22
N LEU A 66 -4.94 2.23 -10.36
CA LEU A 66 -5.42 1.10 -11.17
C LEU A 66 -4.26 0.22 -11.63
N ILE A 67 -3.20 0.82 -12.16
CA ILE A 67 -2.01 0.07 -12.60
C ILE A 67 -1.37 -0.65 -11.41
N ALA A 68 -1.21 0.03 -10.27
CA ALA A 68 -0.62 -0.55 -9.08
C ALA A 68 -1.46 -1.72 -8.54
N VAL A 69 -2.79 -1.58 -8.47
CA VAL A 69 -3.70 -2.66 -8.03
C VAL A 69 -3.58 -3.88 -8.94
N VAL A 70 -3.64 -3.70 -10.27
CA VAL A 70 -3.53 -4.80 -11.22
C VAL A 70 -2.17 -5.51 -11.08
N CYS A 71 -1.08 -4.76 -11.08
CA CYS A 71 0.27 -5.32 -10.92
C CYS A 71 0.44 -6.05 -9.59
N ASN A 72 0.05 -5.42 -8.48
CA ASN A 72 0.18 -6.00 -7.15
C ASN A 72 -0.70 -7.23 -6.97
N THR A 73 -1.92 -7.22 -7.51
CA THR A 73 -2.81 -8.40 -7.47
C THR A 73 -2.18 -9.55 -8.23
N PHE A 74 -1.72 -9.33 -9.45
CA PHE A 74 -1.09 -10.36 -10.26
C PHE A 74 0.16 -10.91 -9.58
N PHE A 75 1.14 -10.08 -9.32
CA PHE A 75 2.41 -10.52 -8.71
C PHE A 75 2.26 -10.96 -7.26
N GLY A 76 1.35 -10.36 -6.49
CA GLY A 76 1.07 -10.73 -5.11
C GLY A 76 0.45 -12.12 -4.99
N ILE A 77 -0.50 -12.47 -5.86
CA ILE A 77 -1.09 -13.82 -5.91
C ILE A 77 0.00 -14.85 -6.25
N PHE A 78 0.78 -14.60 -7.30
CA PHE A 78 1.87 -15.51 -7.69
C PHE A 78 2.91 -15.68 -6.59
N ALA A 79 3.34 -14.59 -5.94
CA ALA A 79 4.31 -14.64 -4.86
C ALA A 79 3.76 -15.39 -3.65
N SER A 80 2.51 -15.15 -3.27
CA SER A 80 1.86 -15.83 -2.15
C SER A 80 1.69 -17.31 -2.41
N TRP A 81 1.25 -17.68 -3.61
CA TRP A 81 1.10 -19.06 -4.03
C TRP A 81 2.44 -19.78 -4.05
N LEU A 82 3.49 -19.18 -4.62
CA LEU A 82 4.84 -19.73 -4.63
C LEU A 82 5.36 -20.00 -3.22
N ILE A 83 5.16 -19.03 -2.31
CA ILE A 83 5.62 -19.15 -0.93
C ILE A 83 4.83 -20.21 -0.16
N THR A 84 3.53 -20.34 -0.37
CA THR A 84 2.70 -21.26 0.41
C THR A 84 2.81 -22.69 -0.08
N LYS A 85 2.72 -22.92 -1.39
CA LYS A 85 2.59 -24.24 -1.97
C LYS A 85 3.92 -24.93 -2.29
N PHE A 86 5.01 -24.19 -2.44
CA PHE A 86 6.30 -24.78 -2.82
C PHE A 86 7.34 -24.70 -1.69
N GLN A 87 8.19 -25.74 -1.63
CA GLN A 87 9.36 -25.80 -0.78
C GLN A 87 10.62 -25.70 -1.67
N PHE A 88 11.34 -24.60 -1.56
CA PHE A 88 12.55 -24.35 -2.35
C PHE A 88 13.63 -23.62 -1.56
N LYS A 89 14.88 -23.78 -1.98
CA LYS A 89 16.01 -23.06 -1.38
C LYS A 89 15.87 -21.57 -1.70
N GLY A 90 15.88 -20.71 -0.66
CA GLY A 90 15.71 -19.25 -0.85
C GLY A 90 14.30 -18.73 -0.55
N LYS A 91 13.33 -19.57 -0.19
CA LYS A 91 11.97 -19.17 0.20
C LYS A 91 11.98 -18.05 1.26
N LYS A 92 12.82 -18.17 2.30
CA LYS A 92 12.98 -17.15 3.35
C LYS A 92 13.46 -15.81 2.80
N VAL A 93 14.39 -15.84 1.83
CA VAL A 93 14.91 -14.63 1.20
C VAL A 93 13.81 -13.91 0.43
N ILE A 94 13.02 -14.65 -0.37
CA ILE A 94 11.89 -14.06 -1.11
C ILE A 94 10.85 -13.46 -0.14
N SER A 95 10.49 -14.19 0.93
CA SER A 95 9.56 -13.66 1.95
C SER A 95 10.10 -12.36 2.58
N THR A 96 11.39 -12.31 2.92
CA THR A 96 12.01 -11.10 3.47
C THR A 96 12.01 -9.95 2.46
N LEU A 97 12.27 -10.22 1.18
CA LEU A 97 12.23 -9.21 0.12
C LEU A 97 10.82 -8.63 -0.08
N ILE A 98 9.78 -9.47 0.04
CA ILE A 98 8.38 -9.02 -0.02
C ILE A 98 8.06 -8.08 1.15
N ASP A 99 8.57 -8.38 2.34
CA ASP A 99 8.33 -7.55 3.53
C ASP A 99 9.23 -6.31 3.61
N LEU A 100 10.28 -6.23 2.81
CA LEU A 100 11.27 -5.14 2.83
C LEU A 100 10.63 -3.74 2.69
N PRO A 101 9.64 -3.52 1.80
CA PRO A 101 9.01 -2.21 1.68
C PRO A 101 8.36 -1.69 2.96
N LEU A 102 7.90 -2.58 3.84
CA LEU A 102 7.29 -2.19 5.13
C LEU A 102 8.32 -1.80 6.18
N THR A 103 9.56 -2.24 6.02
CA THR A 103 10.65 -1.97 6.97
C THR A 103 11.49 -0.75 6.56
N VAL A 104 11.45 -0.39 5.28
CA VAL A 104 12.20 0.73 4.71
C VAL A 104 11.37 2.02 4.82
N SER A 105 11.99 3.08 5.34
CA SER A 105 11.33 4.40 5.32
C SER A 105 11.02 4.84 3.88
N PRO A 106 9.83 5.42 3.62
CA PRO A 106 9.49 5.95 2.30
C PRO A 106 10.50 6.96 1.75
N ILE A 107 11.15 7.73 2.62
CA ILE A 107 12.20 8.69 2.25
C ILE A 107 13.42 7.95 1.68
N ILE A 108 13.86 6.90 2.37
CA ILE A 108 14.99 6.07 1.94
C ILE A 108 14.65 5.34 0.65
N ALA A 109 13.44 4.79 0.53
CA ALA A 109 12.97 4.19 -0.71
C ALA A 109 13.00 5.19 -1.88
N GLY A 110 12.50 6.40 -1.68
CA GLY A 110 12.58 7.48 -2.67
C GLY A 110 14.01 7.81 -3.08
N LEU A 111 14.94 7.89 -2.13
CA LEU A 111 16.36 8.12 -2.41
C LEU A 111 16.96 6.97 -3.23
N ILE A 112 16.66 5.72 -2.89
CA ILE A 112 17.10 4.54 -3.65
C ILE A 112 16.61 4.64 -5.11
N TYR A 113 15.35 5.02 -5.34
CA TYR A 113 14.83 5.23 -6.69
C TYR A 113 15.60 6.32 -7.45
N VAL A 114 15.89 7.45 -6.79
CA VAL A 114 16.66 8.54 -7.42
C VAL A 114 18.09 8.09 -7.76
N LEU A 115 18.74 7.35 -6.87
CA LEU A 115 20.09 6.82 -7.12
C LEU A 115 20.08 5.74 -8.21
N THR A 116 19.05 4.90 -8.26
CA THR A 116 18.95 3.80 -9.23
C THR A 116 18.57 4.28 -10.63
N PHE A 117 17.63 5.21 -10.75
CA PHE A 117 17.05 5.64 -12.03
C PHE A 117 17.39 7.10 -12.40
N GLY A 118 18.11 7.82 -11.54
CA GLY A 118 18.51 9.20 -11.76
C GLY A 118 19.65 9.34 -12.76
N ARG A 119 19.98 10.59 -13.10
CA ARG A 119 20.97 10.92 -14.15
C ARG A 119 22.38 10.39 -13.89
N GLN A 120 22.73 10.11 -12.65
CA GLN A 120 24.05 9.61 -12.25
C GLN A 120 24.11 8.07 -12.22
N SER A 121 22.99 7.40 -12.48
CA SER A 121 22.89 5.93 -12.49
C SER A 121 23.48 5.35 -13.77
N PHE A 122 24.07 4.16 -13.65
CA PHE A 122 24.53 3.37 -14.80
C PHE A 122 23.37 2.90 -15.71
N ILE A 123 22.14 2.85 -15.21
CA ILE A 123 20.93 2.49 -15.97
C ILE A 123 20.42 3.66 -16.80
N TYR A 124 20.71 4.90 -16.40
CA TYR A 124 20.18 6.10 -17.05
C TYR A 124 20.43 6.20 -18.57
N PRO A 125 21.63 5.88 -19.10
CA PRO A 125 21.88 5.93 -20.54
C PRO A 125 20.93 5.03 -21.34
N TYR A 126 20.64 3.83 -20.82
CA TYR A 126 19.71 2.87 -21.44
C TYR A 126 18.28 3.36 -21.42
N LEU A 127 17.82 3.87 -20.27
CA LEU A 127 16.49 4.46 -20.14
C LEU A 127 16.31 5.66 -21.09
N LYS A 128 17.33 6.50 -21.19
CA LYS A 128 17.32 7.65 -22.10
C LYS A 128 17.26 7.21 -23.56
N ALA A 129 18.01 6.18 -23.95
CA ALA A 129 17.96 5.61 -25.31
C ALA A 129 16.58 5.04 -25.66
N MET A 130 15.87 4.49 -24.68
CA MET A 130 14.50 3.98 -24.83
C MET A 130 13.44 5.09 -24.71
N GLY A 131 13.82 6.35 -24.47
CA GLY A 131 12.88 7.45 -24.25
C GLY A 131 12.09 7.36 -22.93
N ILE A 132 12.50 6.49 -22.00
CA ILE A 132 11.79 6.25 -20.74
C ILE A 132 12.32 7.20 -19.66
N ARG A 133 11.42 7.94 -19.05
CA ARG A 133 11.70 8.86 -17.96
C ARG A 133 11.00 8.34 -16.70
N ILE A 134 11.76 7.97 -15.66
CA ILE A 134 11.24 7.40 -14.41
C ILE A 134 11.14 8.48 -13.34
N ILE A 135 12.25 9.17 -13.05
CA ILE A 135 12.30 10.17 -11.97
C ILE A 135 11.49 11.42 -12.37
N PHE A 136 10.63 11.85 -11.43
CA PHE A 136 9.65 12.93 -11.61
C PHE A 136 8.72 12.73 -12.81
N ALA A 137 8.32 11.48 -13.06
CA ALA A 137 7.41 11.10 -14.14
C ALA A 137 6.43 10.00 -13.67
N VAL A 138 5.37 9.77 -14.43
CA VAL A 138 4.32 8.78 -14.11
C VAL A 138 4.88 7.39 -13.81
N PRO A 139 5.83 6.83 -14.60
CA PRO A 139 6.40 5.52 -14.31
C PRO A 139 7.05 5.43 -12.93
N GLY A 140 7.70 6.51 -12.47
CA GLY A 140 8.30 6.54 -11.13
C GLY A 140 7.25 6.50 -10.01
N ILE A 141 6.13 7.19 -10.19
CA ILE A 141 5.02 7.17 -9.23
C ILE A 141 4.40 5.76 -9.18
N VAL A 142 4.17 5.14 -10.34
CA VAL A 142 3.66 3.77 -10.44
C VAL A 142 4.58 2.78 -9.72
N LEU A 143 5.89 2.81 -10.02
CA LEU A 143 6.86 1.92 -9.38
C LEU A 143 6.92 2.11 -7.87
N ALA A 144 6.94 3.35 -7.39
CA ALA A 144 6.94 3.65 -5.97
C ALA A 144 5.65 3.16 -5.28
N THR A 145 4.49 3.35 -5.93
CA THR A 145 3.21 2.88 -5.41
C THR A 145 3.17 1.36 -5.34
N ILE A 146 3.57 0.66 -6.42
CA ILE A 146 3.67 -0.81 -6.44
C ILE A 146 4.58 -1.28 -5.30
N PHE A 147 5.77 -0.71 -5.18
CA PHE A 147 6.74 -1.11 -4.16
C PHE A 147 6.16 -1.01 -2.75
N VAL A 148 5.56 0.13 -2.40
CA VAL A 148 5.03 0.35 -1.05
C VAL A 148 3.80 -0.51 -0.74
N THR A 149 2.96 -0.79 -1.76
CA THR A 149 1.68 -1.49 -1.55
C THR A 149 1.75 -2.99 -1.83
N PHE A 150 2.81 -3.49 -2.46
CA PHE A 150 2.99 -4.91 -2.78
C PHE A 150 2.87 -5.86 -1.57
N PRO A 151 3.46 -5.56 -0.39
CA PRO A 151 3.40 -6.45 0.75
C PRO A 151 1.99 -6.68 1.29
N PHE A 152 1.07 -5.74 1.10
CA PHE A 152 -0.29 -5.86 1.64
C PHE A 152 -1.02 -7.06 1.09
N ILE A 153 -0.95 -7.31 -0.22
CA ILE A 153 -1.61 -8.46 -0.85
C ILE A 153 -0.99 -9.77 -0.36
N SER A 154 0.34 -9.85 -0.32
CA SER A 154 1.02 -11.07 0.12
C SER A 154 0.74 -11.40 1.58
N ARG A 155 0.69 -10.39 2.45
CA ARG A 155 0.39 -10.58 3.88
C ARG A 155 -1.03 -11.06 4.14
N GLU A 156 -1.99 -10.66 3.33
CA GLU A 156 -3.37 -11.13 3.46
C GLU A 156 -3.54 -12.53 2.87
N LEU A 157 -2.90 -12.82 1.74
CA LEU A 157 -3.09 -14.09 1.04
C LEU A 157 -2.30 -15.26 1.66
N ILE A 158 -1.07 -15.04 2.15
CA ILE A 158 -0.22 -16.11 2.68
C ILE A 158 -0.91 -16.86 3.84
N PRO A 159 -1.50 -16.21 4.87
CA PRO A 159 -2.22 -16.93 5.93
C PRO A 159 -3.42 -17.71 5.41
N VAL A 160 -4.18 -17.14 4.48
CA VAL A 160 -5.36 -17.79 3.88
C VAL A 160 -4.95 -19.05 3.14
N LEU A 161 -3.99 -18.95 2.22
CA LEU A 161 -3.49 -20.09 1.45
C LEU A 161 -2.82 -21.15 2.35
N THR A 162 -2.16 -20.73 3.42
CA THR A 162 -1.58 -21.66 4.39
C THR A 162 -2.65 -22.41 5.16
N SER A 163 -3.78 -21.76 5.51
CA SER A 163 -4.88 -22.40 6.23
C SER A 163 -5.70 -23.35 5.36
N GLN A 164 -5.74 -23.16 4.05
CA GLN A 164 -6.39 -24.08 3.10
C GLN A 164 -5.62 -25.41 2.94
N GLY A 165 -4.32 -25.42 3.22
CA GLY A 165 -3.51 -26.64 3.03
C GLY A 165 -3.31 -27.02 1.56
N THR A 166 -3.08 -28.30 1.29
CA THR A 166 -2.86 -28.86 -0.05
C THR A 166 -3.88 -29.94 -0.42
N ASP A 167 -4.90 -30.12 0.40
CA ASP A 167 -5.87 -31.24 0.29
C ASP A 167 -6.65 -31.17 -1.04
N GLU A 168 -6.97 -29.97 -1.51
CA GLU A 168 -7.69 -29.77 -2.77
C GLU A 168 -6.83 -30.11 -3.99
N GLU A 169 -5.56 -29.71 -3.97
CA GLU A 169 -4.60 -30.03 -5.04
C GLU A 169 -4.25 -31.52 -5.07
N GLU A 170 -4.13 -32.15 -3.90
CA GLU A 170 -3.90 -33.61 -3.79
C GLU A 170 -5.11 -34.40 -4.29
N ALA A 171 -6.34 -33.96 -3.96
CA ALA A 171 -7.56 -34.57 -4.47
C ALA A 171 -7.72 -34.41 -6.00
N ALA A 172 -7.26 -33.29 -6.56
CA ALA A 172 -7.31 -33.06 -8.00
C ALA A 172 -6.24 -33.85 -8.79
N ALA A 173 -5.21 -34.35 -8.10
CA ALA A 173 -4.12 -35.14 -8.70
C ALA A 173 -4.37 -36.66 -8.69
N LEU A 174 -5.44 -37.12 -8.00
CA LEU A 174 -5.90 -38.51 -7.94
C LEU A 174 -6.91 -38.83 -9.05
#